data_f6aa83b7e5c1d6a82efe42f68848e927
#
_entry.id   f6aa83b7e5c1d6a82efe42f68848e927
#
_cell.length_a   1.000
_cell.length_b   1.000
_cell.length_c   1.000
_cell.angle_alpha   90.00
_cell.angle_beta   90.00
_cell.angle_gamma   90.00
#
_symmetry.space_group_name_H-M   'P 1'
#
loop_
_entity.id
_entity.type
_entity.pdbx_description
1 polymer ?
#
loop_
_entity_poly.entity_id
_entity_poly.type
_entity_poly.pdbx_seq_one_letter_code
_entity_poly.pdbx_strand_id
1 'polypeptide(L)'
;MTAFAPDSLVLNRKLPLWYQVSQSLRASILGRRPHDPLRLPTEERLAAHYGVSVLTMRQALKELEEEGLISRHRRRGTFIKPGARRGAPRRLLGSIDAIVAQQSGELTTVLSHGPAPVPGELAEYFPGLDEVVSYRRLRCDGESGEPVNWAENAVRPDVAAGIEVTDLERWPMTKVLRDSVGVRISRITDTVEARLADPATAELLRVPLLSPILHYTGVTYDEAGRVVDVARIRYRGDRFSFSVTVEADLTGEAPAP
;
A
#
# COMPACT_ATOMS: atom_id res chain seq x y z
N MET A 1 -31.10 -0.43 14.27
CA MET A 1 -30.19 0.05 13.22
C MET A 1 -29.19 0.99 13.90
N THR A 2 -27.96 0.56 14.06
CA THR A 2 -26.91 1.38 14.68
C THR A 2 -26.54 2.48 13.66
N ALA A 3 -26.71 3.75 14.06
CA ALA A 3 -26.33 4.88 13.20
C ALA A 3 -24.80 4.96 13.12
N PHE A 4 -24.28 5.44 11.98
CA PHE A 4 -22.86 5.78 11.85
C PHE A 4 -22.50 6.82 12.93
N ALA A 5 -21.60 6.47 13.82
CA ALA A 5 -21.08 7.33 14.87
C ALA A 5 -19.57 7.50 14.64
N PRO A 6 -19.12 8.69 14.19
CA PRO A 6 -17.69 8.97 14.10
C PRO A 6 -17.09 9.11 15.50
N ASP A 7 -15.79 8.84 15.61
CA ASP A 7 -15.03 8.99 16.85
C ASP A 7 -14.98 10.46 17.31
N SER A 8 -14.90 10.69 18.63
CA SER A 8 -14.71 12.02 19.17
C SER A 8 -13.31 12.55 18.83
N LEU A 9 -13.22 13.83 18.45
CA LEU A 9 -11.99 14.48 18.05
C LEU A 9 -11.70 15.70 18.92
N VAL A 10 -10.50 15.74 19.51
CA VAL A 10 -9.98 16.95 20.13
C VAL A 10 -9.32 17.82 19.08
N LEU A 11 -9.95 18.94 18.73
CA LEU A 11 -9.47 19.82 17.66
C LEU A 11 -8.25 20.63 18.07
N ASN A 12 -7.23 20.65 17.22
CA ASN A 12 -6.02 21.45 17.36
C ASN A 12 -6.17 22.78 16.58
N ARG A 13 -6.06 23.91 17.26
CA ARG A 13 -6.19 25.24 16.63
C ARG A 13 -5.07 25.61 15.66
N LYS A 14 -3.95 24.88 15.65
CA LYS A 14 -2.80 25.11 14.73
C LYS A 14 -3.03 24.53 13.33
N LEU A 15 -4.02 23.65 13.17
CA LEU A 15 -4.37 23.03 11.90
C LEU A 15 -5.77 23.48 11.45
N PRO A 16 -6.03 23.59 10.13
CA PRO A 16 -7.37 23.90 9.65
C PRO A 16 -8.40 22.90 10.17
N LEU A 17 -9.51 23.38 10.72
CA LEU A 17 -10.53 22.52 11.33
C LEU A 17 -11.16 21.55 10.33
N TRP A 18 -11.43 22.01 9.10
CA TRP A 18 -11.98 21.15 8.04
C TRP A 18 -11.04 19.97 7.72
N TYR A 19 -9.74 20.19 7.74
CA TYR A 19 -8.76 19.16 7.50
C TYR A 19 -8.80 18.07 8.58
N GLN A 20 -8.80 18.48 9.87
CA GLN A 20 -8.87 17.55 10.99
C GLN A 20 -10.17 16.72 10.96
N VAL A 21 -11.28 17.36 10.66
CA VAL A 21 -12.58 16.70 10.53
C VAL A 21 -12.58 15.72 9.35
N SER A 22 -12.01 16.09 8.19
CA SER A 22 -11.92 15.18 7.05
C SER A 22 -11.06 13.95 7.37
N GLN A 23 -9.94 14.13 8.09
CA GLN A 23 -9.09 13.02 8.53
C GLN A 23 -9.81 12.07 9.49
N SER A 24 -10.53 12.60 10.48
CA SER A 24 -11.30 11.80 11.43
C SER A 24 -12.43 11.02 10.75
N LEU A 25 -13.19 11.67 9.86
CA LEU A 25 -14.23 11.01 9.07
C LEU A 25 -13.63 9.94 8.13
N ARG A 26 -12.49 10.24 7.50
CA ARG A 26 -11.76 9.26 6.66
C ARG A 26 -11.39 8.02 7.47
N ALA A 27 -10.79 8.20 8.65
CA ALA A 27 -10.42 7.10 9.53
C ALA A 27 -11.66 6.25 9.90
N SER A 28 -12.76 6.89 10.27
CA SER A 28 -14.02 6.22 10.60
C SER A 28 -14.61 5.49 9.37
N ILE A 29 -14.55 6.07 8.17
CA ILE A 29 -15.03 5.44 6.93
C ILE A 29 -14.19 4.21 6.57
N LEU A 30 -12.87 4.33 6.61
CA LEU A 30 -11.94 3.24 6.27
C LEU A 30 -11.94 2.12 7.33
N GLY A 31 -12.16 2.45 8.60
CA GLY A 31 -12.24 1.51 9.72
C GLY A 31 -13.56 0.75 9.86
N ARG A 32 -14.57 1.04 9.02
CA ARG A 32 -15.92 0.45 9.11
C ARG A 32 -15.92 -1.08 8.96
N ARG A 33 -16.89 -1.69 9.65
CA ARG A 33 -17.23 -3.12 9.50
C ARG A 33 -18.15 -3.36 8.29
N PRO A 34 -18.22 -4.60 7.76
CA PRO A 34 -19.05 -4.94 6.60
C PRO A 34 -20.52 -4.53 6.69
N HIS A 35 -21.08 -4.57 7.90
CA HIS A 35 -22.50 -4.33 8.17
C HIS A 35 -22.83 -2.92 8.65
N ASP A 36 -21.84 -2.02 8.74
CA ASP A 36 -22.08 -0.65 9.19
C ASP A 36 -22.86 0.14 8.12
N PRO A 37 -23.69 1.12 8.53
CA PRO A 37 -24.51 1.90 7.62
C PRO A 37 -23.66 2.64 6.56
N LEU A 38 -24.09 2.61 5.31
CA LEU A 38 -23.44 3.36 4.21
C LEU A 38 -23.80 4.85 4.22
N ARG A 39 -24.87 5.25 4.92
CA ARG A 39 -25.33 6.64 4.97
C ARG A 39 -24.69 7.36 6.14
N LEU A 40 -24.06 8.50 5.87
CA LEU A 40 -23.57 9.41 6.90
C LEU A 40 -24.72 10.20 7.54
N PRO A 41 -24.56 10.68 8.80
CA PRO A 41 -25.43 11.68 9.38
C PRO A 41 -25.49 12.96 8.53
N THR A 42 -26.49 13.83 8.80
CA THR A 42 -26.59 15.11 8.09
C THR A 42 -25.41 16.03 8.41
N GLU A 43 -25.17 17.03 7.54
CA GLU A 43 -24.08 18.02 7.74
C GLU A 43 -24.20 18.72 9.09
N GLU A 44 -25.44 19.06 9.50
CA GLU A 44 -25.72 19.72 10.78
C GLU A 44 -25.39 18.81 11.97
N ARG A 45 -25.75 17.53 11.87
CA ARG A 45 -25.46 16.55 12.94
C ARG A 45 -23.97 16.28 13.07
N LEU A 46 -23.26 16.15 11.94
CA LEU A 46 -21.82 16.00 11.95
C LEU A 46 -21.12 17.27 12.45
N ALA A 47 -21.57 18.44 12.03
CA ALA A 47 -21.03 19.71 12.51
C ALA A 47 -21.20 19.87 14.03
N ALA A 48 -22.37 19.52 14.56
CA ALA A 48 -22.63 19.54 16.01
C ALA A 48 -21.76 18.52 16.76
N HIS A 49 -21.57 17.31 16.18
CA HIS A 49 -20.74 16.27 16.80
C HIS A 49 -19.26 16.70 16.93
N TYR A 50 -18.71 17.34 15.89
CA TYR A 50 -17.31 17.81 15.88
C TYR A 50 -17.14 19.23 16.50
N GLY A 51 -18.21 19.90 16.87
CA GLY A 51 -18.14 21.27 17.40
C GLY A 51 -17.62 22.29 16.38
N VAL A 52 -17.93 22.12 15.11
CA VAL A 52 -17.51 23.01 14.00
C VAL A 52 -18.71 23.63 13.30
N SER A 53 -18.46 24.69 12.50
CA SER A 53 -19.51 25.27 11.66
C SER A 53 -19.94 24.30 10.55
N VAL A 54 -21.19 24.44 10.09
CA VAL A 54 -21.69 23.68 8.91
C VAL A 54 -20.84 23.96 7.66
N LEU A 55 -20.30 25.19 7.54
CA LEU A 55 -19.41 25.52 6.43
C LEU A 55 -18.09 24.73 6.50
N THR A 56 -17.50 24.63 7.68
CA THR A 56 -16.31 23.79 7.92
C THR A 56 -16.59 22.33 7.61
N MET A 57 -17.75 21.82 8.02
CA MET A 57 -18.18 20.44 7.72
C MET A 57 -18.36 20.22 6.21
N ARG A 58 -18.97 21.17 5.50
CA ARG A 58 -19.10 21.08 4.03
C ARG A 58 -17.77 21.01 3.32
N GLN A 59 -16.80 21.80 3.79
CA GLN A 59 -15.44 21.74 3.26
C GLN A 59 -14.80 20.36 3.49
N ALA A 60 -14.92 19.80 4.69
CA ALA A 60 -14.40 18.46 5.01
C ALA A 60 -15.08 17.37 4.17
N LEU A 61 -16.39 17.44 3.97
CA LEU A 61 -17.10 16.48 3.13
C LEU A 61 -16.80 16.64 1.64
N LYS A 62 -16.51 17.86 1.18
CA LYS A 62 -16.07 18.10 -0.22
C LYS A 62 -14.75 17.39 -0.49
N GLU A 63 -13.80 17.47 0.41
CA GLU A 63 -12.51 16.77 0.32
C GLU A 63 -12.71 15.25 0.19
N LEU A 64 -13.52 14.65 1.06
CA LEU A 64 -13.81 13.22 1.01
C LEU A 64 -14.58 12.78 -0.25
N GLU A 65 -15.37 13.67 -0.85
CA GLU A 65 -16.05 13.43 -2.10
C GLU A 65 -15.08 13.48 -3.30
N GLU A 66 -14.17 14.45 -3.31
CA GLU A 66 -13.08 14.58 -4.30
C GLU A 66 -12.13 13.36 -4.25
N GLU A 67 -11.86 12.83 -3.05
CA GLU A 67 -11.13 11.57 -2.87
C GLU A 67 -11.92 10.31 -3.26
N GLY A 68 -13.19 10.46 -3.60
CA GLY A 68 -14.03 9.33 -4.00
C GLY A 68 -14.50 8.43 -2.87
N LEU A 69 -14.32 8.81 -1.60
CA LEU A 69 -14.75 8.03 -0.44
C LEU A 69 -16.25 8.10 -0.19
N ILE A 70 -16.88 9.22 -0.54
CA ILE A 70 -18.31 9.46 -0.38
C ILE A 70 -18.94 9.95 -1.68
N SER A 71 -20.27 9.92 -1.72
CA SER A 71 -21.08 10.60 -2.74
C SER A 71 -22.17 11.41 -2.05
N ARG A 72 -22.39 12.64 -2.54
CA ARG A 72 -23.39 13.56 -1.99
C ARG A 72 -24.53 13.70 -2.97
N HIS A 73 -25.74 13.46 -2.50
CA HIS A 73 -26.94 13.52 -3.32
C HIS A 73 -27.90 14.56 -2.72
N ARG A 74 -28.27 15.55 -3.54
CA ARG A 74 -29.24 16.57 -3.12
C ARG A 74 -30.53 15.91 -2.64
N ARG A 75 -31.00 16.27 -1.45
CA ARG A 75 -32.21 15.74 -0.74
C ARG A 75 -32.13 14.28 -0.30
N ARG A 76 -31.15 13.49 -0.75
CA ARG A 76 -30.99 12.07 -0.33
C ARG A 76 -29.96 11.89 0.77
N GLY A 77 -29.01 12.82 0.89
CA GLY A 77 -27.94 12.78 1.87
C GLY A 77 -26.60 12.35 1.31
N THR A 78 -25.66 12.08 2.21
CA THR A 78 -24.28 11.68 1.91
C THR A 78 -24.12 10.17 2.17
N PHE A 79 -23.51 9.48 1.24
CA PHE A 79 -23.32 8.03 1.27
C PHE A 79 -21.85 7.69 1.08
N ILE A 80 -21.40 6.68 1.83
CA ILE A 80 -20.08 6.08 1.66
C ILE A 80 -20.10 5.22 0.40
N LYS A 81 -19.15 5.41 -0.52
CA LYS A 81 -19.11 4.64 -1.76
C LYS A 81 -18.78 3.16 -1.48
N PRO A 82 -19.39 2.20 -2.19
CA PRO A 82 -18.90 0.83 -2.24
C PRO A 82 -17.46 0.87 -2.76
N GLY A 83 -16.52 0.23 -2.11
CA GLY A 83 -15.09 0.31 -2.48
C GLY A 83 -14.27 1.36 -1.71
N ALA A 84 -14.91 2.29 -0.95
CA ALA A 84 -14.22 3.10 0.07
C ALA A 84 -13.66 2.25 1.21
N ARG A 85 -13.89 0.93 1.19
CA ARG A 85 -13.35 -0.01 2.17
C ARG A 85 -11.92 -0.39 1.78
N ARG A 86 -11.10 -0.67 2.79
CA ARG A 86 -9.88 -1.44 2.56
C ARG A 86 -10.25 -2.70 1.79
N GLY A 87 -9.61 -2.95 0.67
CA GLY A 87 -9.70 -4.24 -0.01
C GLY A 87 -9.47 -5.39 0.98
N ALA A 88 -9.87 -6.61 0.62
CA ALA A 88 -9.52 -7.77 1.44
C ALA A 88 -8.02 -7.70 1.79
N PRO A 89 -7.64 -7.90 3.07
CA PRO A 89 -6.25 -7.78 3.47
C PRO A 89 -5.40 -8.70 2.59
N ARG A 90 -4.43 -8.13 1.90
CA ARG A 90 -3.45 -8.91 1.16
C ARG A 90 -2.53 -9.53 2.18
N ARG A 91 -2.47 -10.85 2.20
CA ARG A 91 -1.58 -11.59 3.08
C ARG A 91 -0.24 -11.71 2.38
N LEU A 92 0.82 -11.17 2.94
CA LEU A 92 2.16 -11.61 2.58
C LEU A 92 2.31 -13.03 3.15
N LEU A 93 2.24 -14.00 2.27
CA LEU A 93 2.38 -15.42 2.60
C LEU A 93 3.81 -15.84 2.24
N GLY A 94 4.39 -16.71 3.05
CA GLY A 94 5.78 -17.12 3.02
C GLY A 94 6.24 -17.93 1.80
N SER A 95 5.60 -17.82 0.63
CA SER A 95 6.09 -18.46 -0.59
C SER A 95 5.91 -17.58 -1.84
N ILE A 96 6.82 -17.75 -2.80
CA ILE A 96 6.77 -17.03 -4.10
C ILE A 96 5.45 -17.32 -4.82
N ASP A 97 4.96 -18.56 -4.77
CA ASP A 97 3.72 -18.96 -5.44
C ASP A 97 2.48 -18.30 -4.82
N ALA A 98 2.51 -18.05 -3.52
CA ALA A 98 1.47 -17.28 -2.84
C ALA A 98 1.47 -15.80 -3.25
N ILE A 99 2.65 -15.21 -3.45
CA ILE A 99 2.79 -13.85 -4.00
C ILE A 99 2.21 -13.79 -5.41
N VAL A 100 2.51 -14.77 -6.26
CA VAL A 100 1.97 -14.88 -7.63
C VAL A 100 0.45 -14.98 -7.62
N ALA A 101 -0.12 -15.84 -6.75
CA ALA A 101 -1.57 -16.02 -6.65
C ALA A 101 -2.29 -14.73 -6.20
N GLN A 102 -1.68 -13.95 -5.32
CA GLN A 102 -2.25 -12.67 -4.87
C GLN A 102 -2.24 -11.58 -5.94
N GLN A 103 -1.34 -11.67 -6.92
CA GLN A 103 -1.21 -10.69 -8.00
C GLN A 103 -2.04 -11.05 -9.24
N SER A 104 -2.78 -12.15 -9.20
CA SER A 104 -3.70 -12.52 -10.27
C SER A 104 -4.82 -11.46 -10.39
N GLY A 105 -5.06 -10.99 -11.62
CA GLY A 105 -6.02 -9.93 -11.88
C GLY A 105 -5.47 -8.49 -11.80
N GLU A 106 -4.17 -8.31 -11.55
CA GLU A 106 -3.52 -7.00 -11.62
C GLU A 106 -2.79 -6.82 -12.94
N LEU A 107 -2.73 -5.57 -13.40
CA LEU A 107 -1.96 -5.17 -14.58
C LEU A 107 -0.68 -4.47 -14.10
N THR A 108 0.45 -4.92 -14.62
CA THR A 108 1.76 -4.32 -14.32
C THR A 108 2.28 -3.59 -15.55
N THR A 109 2.73 -2.37 -15.38
CA THR A 109 3.42 -1.57 -16.39
C THR A 109 4.85 -1.29 -15.93
N VAL A 110 5.83 -1.58 -16.78
CA VAL A 110 7.23 -1.18 -16.53
C VAL A 110 7.38 0.29 -16.93
N LEU A 111 7.60 1.15 -15.94
CA LEU A 111 7.74 2.60 -16.14
C LEU A 111 9.13 2.97 -16.67
N SER A 112 10.17 2.31 -16.16
CA SER A 112 11.56 2.46 -16.61
C SER A 112 12.40 1.29 -16.13
N HIS A 113 13.48 1.02 -16.85
CA HIS A 113 14.53 0.10 -16.43
C HIS A 113 15.88 0.54 -17.01
N GLY A 114 16.97 0.12 -16.39
CA GLY A 114 18.34 0.36 -16.86
C GLY A 114 19.35 0.48 -15.74
N PRO A 115 20.63 0.60 -16.09
CA PRO A 115 21.71 0.79 -15.15
C PRO A 115 21.51 2.09 -14.34
N ALA A 116 21.82 2.02 -13.06
CA ALA A 116 21.74 3.14 -12.14
C ALA A 116 22.80 2.98 -11.03
N PRO A 117 23.35 4.09 -10.50
CA PRO A 117 24.24 4.01 -9.35
C PRO A 117 23.54 3.32 -8.18
N VAL A 118 24.29 2.57 -7.37
CA VAL A 118 23.76 1.98 -6.14
C VAL A 118 23.26 3.11 -5.24
N PRO A 119 21.95 3.16 -4.87
CA PRO A 119 21.46 4.16 -3.93
C PRO A 119 22.19 4.04 -2.59
N GLY A 120 22.60 5.16 -1.99
CA GLY A 120 23.38 5.14 -0.74
C GLY A 120 22.73 4.33 0.38
N GLU A 121 21.42 4.36 0.47
CA GLU A 121 20.63 3.56 1.42
C GLU A 121 20.62 2.04 1.12
N LEU A 122 21.07 1.63 -0.06
CA LEU A 122 21.18 0.22 -0.47
C LEU A 122 22.64 -0.25 -0.55
N ALA A 123 23.62 0.60 -0.26
CA ALA A 123 25.04 0.27 -0.39
C ALA A 123 25.46 -0.94 0.45
N GLU A 124 24.86 -1.13 1.61
CA GLU A 124 25.13 -2.28 2.48
C GLU A 124 24.71 -3.63 1.86
N TYR A 125 23.70 -3.62 0.97
CA TYR A 125 23.20 -4.82 0.29
C TYR A 125 24.02 -5.20 -0.94
N PHE A 126 24.77 -4.25 -1.49
CA PHE A 126 25.57 -4.43 -2.72
C PHE A 126 27.05 -4.07 -2.52
N PRO A 127 27.74 -4.73 -1.56
CA PRO A 127 29.13 -4.40 -1.27
C PRO A 127 30.01 -4.59 -2.51
N GLY A 128 30.82 -3.56 -2.83
CA GLY A 128 31.75 -3.59 -3.96
C GLY A 128 31.11 -3.39 -5.34
N LEU A 129 29.82 -3.04 -5.40
CA LEU A 129 29.16 -2.63 -6.64
C LEU A 129 28.93 -1.11 -6.63
N ASP A 130 29.30 -0.46 -7.75
CA ASP A 130 28.99 0.95 -7.98
C ASP A 130 27.63 1.12 -8.69
N GLU A 131 27.15 0.07 -9.35
CA GLU A 131 25.97 0.10 -10.21
C GLU A 131 25.08 -1.13 -9.98
N VAL A 132 23.77 -0.91 -10.12
CA VAL A 132 22.70 -1.93 -10.18
C VAL A 132 21.85 -1.68 -11.40
N VAL A 133 21.02 -2.66 -11.79
CA VAL A 133 19.97 -2.42 -12.78
C VAL A 133 18.67 -2.13 -12.02
N SER A 134 18.15 -0.93 -12.21
CA SER A 134 16.88 -0.49 -11.60
C SER A 134 15.71 -0.85 -12.51
N TYR A 135 14.62 -1.34 -11.90
CA TYR A 135 13.33 -1.58 -12.58
C TYR A 135 12.23 -0.88 -11.79
N ARG A 136 11.53 0.06 -12.43
CA ARG A 136 10.39 0.78 -11.83
C ARG A 136 9.11 0.31 -12.47
N ARG A 137 8.15 -0.13 -11.65
CA ARG A 137 6.91 -0.72 -12.12
C ARG A 137 5.71 -0.15 -11.36
N LEU A 138 4.64 0.13 -12.10
CA LEU A 138 3.33 0.48 -11.54
C LEU A 138 2.40 -0.71 -11.70
N ARG A 139 1.71 -1.05 -10.64
CA ARG A 139 0.70 -2.09 -10.64
C ARG A 139 -0.67 -1.49 -10.36
N CYS A 140 -1.62 -1.82 -11.22
CA CYS A 140 -2.99 -1.37 -11.14
C CYS A 140 -3.93 -2.57 -10.99
N ASP A 141 -5.03 -2.35 -10.34
CA ASP A 141 -6.16 -3.29 -10.33
C ASP A 141 -6.71 -3.46 -11.75
N GLY A 142 -6.85 -4.70 -12.21
CA GLY A 142 -7.19 -5.00 -13.60
C GLY A 142 -8.63 -4.65 -13.97
N GLU A 143 -9.52 -4.53 -13.00
CA GLU A 143 -10.93 -4.20 -13.22
C GLU A 143 -11.16 -2.68 -13.17
N SER A 144 -10.65 -2.02 -12.15
CA SER A 144 -10.87 -0.58 -11.94
C SER A 144 -9.80 0.31 -12.59
N GLY A 145 -8.64 -0.23 -12.95
CA GLY A 145 -7.49 0.54 -13.42
C GLY A 145 -6.82 1.43 -12.36
N GLU A 146 -7.26 1.31 -11.10
CA GLU A 146 -6.72 2.10 -10.00
C GLU A 146 -5.35 1.60 -9.56
N PRO A 147 -4.37 2.49 -9.29
CA PRO A 147 -3.08 2.10 -8.77
C PRO A 147 -3.20 1.34 -7.44
N VAL A 148 -2.48 0.25 -7.35
CA VAL A 148 -2.38 -0.60 -6.14
C VAL A 148 -1.07 -0.35 -5.41
N ASN A 149 0.02 -0.43 -6.14
CA ASN A 149 1.37 -0.15 -5.66
C ASN A 149 2.28 0.29 -6.80
N TRP A 150 3.38 0.92 -6.43
CA TRP A 150 4.52 1.04 -7.33
C TRP A 150 5.78 0.48 -6.66
N ALA A 151 6.59 -0.18 -7.47
CA ALA A 151 7.75 -0.91 -7.03
C ALA A 151 9.00 -0.42 -7.74
N GLU A 152 10.11 -0.42 -7.02
CA GLU A 152 11.44 -0.19 -7.52
C GLU A 152 12.32 -1.35 -7.06
N ASN A 153 12.91 -2.06 -8.02
CA ASN A 153 13.85 -3.14 -7.76
C ASN A 153 15.27 -2.67 -8.13
N ALA A 154 16.22 -2.93 -7.26
CA ALA A 154 17.64 -2.84 -7.55
C ALA A 154 18.21 -4.25 -7.69
N VAL A 155 18.59 -4.62 -8.89
CA VAL A 155 19.04 -5.98 -9.21
C VAL A 155 20.53 -5.96 -9.57
N ARG A 156 21.29 -6.95 -9.12
CA ARG A 156 22.70 -7.10 -9.52
C ARG A 156 22.84 -7.18 -11.04
N PRO A 157 23.85 -6.53 -11.67
CA PRO A 157 24.00 -6.52 -13.12
C PRO A 157 24.15 -7.92 -13.74
N ASP A 158 24.88 -8.82 -13.07
CA ASP A 158 25.10 -10.21 -13.53
C ASP A 158 23.79 -11.03 -13.55
N VAL A 159 22.86 -10.72 -12.65
CA VAL A 159 21.53 -11.36 -12.58
C VAL A 159 20.55 -10.68 -13.55
N ALA A 160 20.61 -9.36 -13.64
CA ALA A 160 19.74 -8.56 -14.49
C ALA A 160 19.89 -8.87 -15.97
N ALA A 161 21.08 -9.33 -16.41
CA ALA A 161 21.35 -9.72 -17.78
C ALA A 161 20.44 -10.85 -18.30
N GLY A 162 19.85 -11.65 -17.41
CA GLY A 162 18.90 -12.72 -17.76
C GLY A 162 17.42 -12.31 -17.66
N ILE A 163 17.11 -11.05 -17.34
CA ILE A 163 15.72 -10.59 -17.16
C ILE A 163 15.17 -10.03 -18.46
N GLU A 164 14.12 -10.66 -18.97
CA GLU A 164 13.31 -10.10 -20.04
C GLU A 164 12.24 -9.15 -19.44
N VAL A 165 12.21 -7.91 -19.94
CA VAL A 165 11.31 -6.87 -19.40
C VAL A 165 9.84 -7.25 -19.52
N THR A 166 9.47 -7.93 -20.59
CA THR A 166 8.10 -8.43 -20.83
C THR A 166 7.64 -9.45 -19.78
N ASP A 167 8.56 -10.18 -19.14
CA ASP A 167 8.23 -11.09 -18.05
C ASP A 167 7.81 -10.30 -16.80
N LEU A 168 8.39 -9.12 -16.57
CA LEU A 168 8.07 -8.26 -15.43
C LEU A 168 6.67 -7.61 -15.52
N GLU A 169 6.08 -7.56 -16.70
CA GLU A 169 4.70 -7.14 -16.90
C GLU A 169 3.71 -8.23 -16.50
N ARG A 170 4.14 -9.49 -16.51
CA ARG A 170 3.30 -10.67 -16.24
C ARG A 170 3.52 -11.24 -14.84
N TRP A 171 4.76 -11.16 -14.34
CA TRP A 171 5.17 -11.86 -13.13
C TRP A 171 5.86 -10.95 -12.10
N PRO A 172 5.76 -11.28 -10.82
CA PRO A 172 6.60 -10.66 -9.79
C PRO A 172 8.09 -10.88 -10.07
N MET A 173 8.93 -9.94 -9.66
CA MET A 173 10.39 -10.03 -9.80
C MET A 173 10.92 -11.36 -9.22
N THR A 174 10.49 -11.77 -8.06
CA THR A 174 10.93 -13.02 -7.40
C THR A 174 10.64 -14.27 -8.25
N LYS A 175 9.50 -14.29 -8.96
CA LYS A 175 9.18 -15.39 -9.88
C LYS A 175 10.07 -15.34 -11.12
N VAL A 176 10.28 -14.16 -11.69
CA VAL A 176 11.18 -13.99 -12.86
C VAL A 176 12.61 -14.42 -12.51
N LEU A 177 13.12 -13.99 -11.35
CA LEU A 177 14.45 -14.40 -10.88
C LEU A 177 14.56 -15.91 -10.73
N ARG A 178 13.55 -16.56 -10.14
CA ARG A 178 13.56 -18.02 -9.93
C ARG A 178 13.40 -18.80 -11.23
N ASP A 179 12.35 -18.48 -12.00
CA ASP A 179 11.86 -19.35 -13.09
C ASP A 179 12.45 -18.99 -14.45
N SER A 180 12.68 -17.69 -14.75
CA SER A 180 13.22 -17.23 -16.03
C SER A 180 14.75 -17.12 -15.99
N VAL A 181 15.30 -16.52 -14.92
CA VAL A 181 16.75 -16.32 -14.79
C VAL A 181 17.45 -17.54 -14.20
N GLY A 182 16.74 -18.38 -13.43
CA GLY A 182 17.29 -19.58 -12.81
C GLY A 182 18.05 -19.31 -11.50
N VAL A 183 17.76 -18.18 -10.83
CA VAL A 183 18.35 -17.87 -9.53
C VAL A 183 17.83 -18.84 -8.49
N ARG A 184 18.72 -19.55 -7.81
CA ARG A 184 18.38 -20.36 -6.65
C ARG A 184 18.23 -19.48 -5.43
N ILE A 185 16.99 -19.06 -5.16
CA ILE A 185 16.65 -18.19 -4.03
C ILE A 185 16.70 -19.02 -2.75
N SER A 186 17.55 -18.62 -1.80
CA SER A 186 17.65 -19.28 -0.48
C SER A 186 16.77 -18.62 0.56
N ARG A 187 16.63 -17.30 0.51
CA ARG A 187 15.92 -16.50 1.50
C ARG A 187 15.42 -15.19 0.92
N ILE A 188 14.28 -14.73 1.43
CA ILE A 188 13.81 -13.35 1.26
C ILE A 188 13.57 -12.80 2.66
N THR A 189 14.10 -11.61 2.92
CA THR A 189 13.86 -10.89 4.19
C THR A 189 12.97 -9.70 3.89
N ASP A 190 11.84 -9.63 4.58
CA ASP A 190 10.80 -8.62 4.35
C ASP A 190 10.70 -7.67 5.54
N THR A 191 10.69 -6.37 5.25
CA THR A 191 10.44 -5.30 6.23
C THR A 191 9.26 -4.48 5.75
N VAL A 192 8.33 -4.16 6.66
CA VAL A 192 7.17 -3.32 6.36
C VAL A 192 7.13 -2.16 7.34
N GLU A 193 7.07 -0.95 6.80
CA GLU A 193 7.06 0.29 7.55
C GLU A 193 5.86 1.16 7.15
N ALA A 194 5.30 1.89 8.12
CA ALA A 194 4.35 2.95 7.83
C ALA A 194 5.12 4.23 7.44
N ARG A 195 4.85 4.77 6.27
CA ARG A 195 5.43 6.03 5.77
C ARG A 195 4.35 6.95 5.22
N LEU A 196 4.71 8.18 4.93
CA LEU A 196 3.85 9.14 4.24
C LEU A 196 4.23 9.18 2.76
N ALA A 197 3.22 9.36 1.90
CA ALA A 197 3.44 9.52 0.47
C ALA A 197 4.21 10.83 0.19
N ASP A 198 5.38 10.70 -0.42
CA ASP A 198 6.12 11.80 -1.03
C ASP A 198 5.43 12.25 -2.34
N PRO A 199 5.85 13.37 -2.96
CA PRO A 199 5.20 13.86 -4.19
C PRO A 199 5.15 12.83 -5.32
N ALA A 200 6.22 12.08 -5.56
CA ALA A 200 6.28 11.07 -6.61
C ALA A 200 5.35 9.88 -6.32
N THR A 201 5.33 9.41 -5.08
CA THR A 201 4.43 8.35 -4.62
C THR A 201 2.96 8.80 -4.68
N ALA A 202 2.67 10.05 -4.28
CA ALA A 202 1.32 10.61 -4.32
C ALA A 202 0.79 10.65 -5.76
N GLU A 203 1.61 11.09 -6.71
CA GLU A 203 1.27 11.14 -8.13
C GLU A 203 1.05 9.74 -8.73
N LEU A 204 2.01 8.83 -8.56
CA LEU A 204 1.94 7.47 -9.11
C LEU A 204 0.78 6.67 -8.55
N LEU A 205 0.52 6.78 -7.25
CA LEU A 205 -0.57 6.06 -6.59
C LEU A 205 -1.91 6.79 -6.63
N ARG A 206 -1.96 8.02 -7.19
CA ARG A 206 -3.16 8.88 -7.22
C ARG A 206 -3.77 9.04 -5.84
N VAL A 207 -2.95 9.35 -4.86
CA VAL A 207 -3.37 9.64 -3.48
C VAL A 207 -2.96 11.07 -3.10
N PRO A 208 -3.65 11.72 -2.16
CA PRO A 208 -3.20 13.01 -1.64
C PRO A 208 -1.76 12.94 -1.11
N LEU A 209 -1.03 14.07 -1.22
CA LEU A 209 0.29 14.19 -0.60
C LEU A 209 0.20 13.89 0.90
N LEU A 210 1.23 13.23 1.44
CA LEU A 210 1.30 12.79 2.85
C LEU A 210 0.22 11.75 3.23
N SER A 211 -0.45 11.12 2.26
CA SER A 211 -1.30 9.97 2.56
C SER A 211 -0.49 8.85 3.21
N PRO A 212 -1.08 8.09 4.15
CA PRO A 212 -0.40 6.93 4.72
C PRO A 212 -0.18 5.85 3.67
N ILE A 213 1.03 5.34 3.60
CA ILE A 213 1.42 4.20 2.75
C ILE A 213 2.09 3.12 3.59
N LEU A 214 2.02 1.88 3.14
CA LEU A 214 2.89 0.82 3.61
C LEU A 214 4.10 0.72 2.67
N HIS A 215 5.26 0.96 3.20
CA HIS A 215 6.53 0.80 2.52
C HIS A 215 7.08 -0.59 2.83
N TYR A 216 7.18 -1.41 1.80
CA TYR A 216 7.73 -2.76 1.89
C TYR A 216 9.13 -2.76 1.29
N THR A 217 10.07 -3.37 2.01
CA THR A 217 11.42 -3.66 1.52
C THR A 217 11.65 -5.16 1.58
N GLY A 218 11.87 -5.79 0.42
CA GLY A 218 12.19 -7.22 0.31
C GLY A 218 13.62 -7.40 -0.20
N VAL A 219 14.45 -8.10 0.55
CA VAL A 219 15.84 -8.41 0.19
C VAL A 219 15.94 -9.88 -0.17
N THR A 220 16.25 -10.17 -1.43
CA THR A 220 16.34 -11.53 -1.97
C THR A 220 17.79 -12.01 -2.00
N TYR A 221 18.04 -13.16 -1.42
CA TYR A 221 19.37 -13.80 -1.35
C TYR A 221 19.42 -15.07 -2.18
N ASP A 222 20.55 -15.30 -2.86
CA ASP A 222 20.86 -16.57 -3.51
C ASP A 222 21.44 -17.61 -2.52
N GLU A 223 21.73 -18.82 -3.02
CA GLU A 223 22.33 -19.90 -2.22
C GLU A 223 23.75 -19.57 -1.70
N ALA A 224 24.47 -18.66 -2.34
CA ALA A 224 25.77 -18.18 -1.89
C ALA A 224 25.64 -17.08 -0.82
N GLY A 225 24.42 -16.69 -0.42
CA GLY A 225 24.16 -15.64 0.52
C GLY A 225 24.33 -14.22 -0.04
N ARG A 226 24.51 -14.07 -1.37
CA ARG A 226 24.62 -12.75 -2.01
C ARG A 226 23.23 -12.15 -2.18
N VAL A 227 23.10 -10.85 -1.96
CA VAL A 227 21.88 -10.13 -2.32
C VAL A 227 21.81 -10.01 -3.85
N VAL A 228 20.73 -10.50 -4.44
CA VAL A 228 20.48 -10.48 -5.89
C VAL A 228 19.47 -9.41 -6.30
N ASP A 229 18.54 -9.07 -5.41
CA ASP A 229 17.51 -8.07 -5.63
C ASP A 229 17.12 -7.42 -4.31
N VAL A 230 16.94 -6.10 -4.34
CA VAL A 230 16.27 -5.35 -3.28
C VAL A 230 15.03 -4.67 -3.87
N ALA A 231 13.86 -5.13 -3.44
CA ALA A 231 12.57 -4.58 -3.83
C ALA A 231 12.10 -3.55 -2.83
N ARG A 232 11.77 -2.34 -3.27
CA ARG A 232 11.08 -1.31 -2.48
C ARG A 232 9.71 -1.06 -3.08
N ILE A 233 8.66 -1.43 -2.36
CA ILE A 233 7.29 -1.36 -2.86
C ILE A 233 6.48 -0.44 -1.96
N ARG A 234 5.75 0.49 -2.56
CA ARG A 234 4.89 1.44 -1.86
C ARG A 234 3.44 1.09 -2.17
N TYR A 235 2.72 0.66 -1.13
CA TYR A 235 1.32 0.29 -1.23
C TYR A 235 0.43 1.39 -0.66
N ARG A 236 -0.70 1.61 -1.27
CA ARG A 236 -1.75 2.50 -0.72
C ARG A 236 -2.23 1.97 0.62
N GLY A 237 -2.14 2.78 1.68
CA GLY A 237 -2.58 2.42 3.02
C GLY A 237 -4.09 2.27 3.17
N ASP A 238 -4.87 2.86 2.26
CA ASP A 238 -6.33 2.73 2.22
C ASP A 238 -6.81 1.41 1.58
N ARG A 239 -5.95 0.71 0.84
CA ARG A 239 -6.30 -0.52 0.10
C ARG A 239 -5.44 -1.72 0.43
N PHE A 240 -4.37 -1.54 1.19
CA PHE A 240 -3.44 -2.62 1.54
C PHE A 240 -3.34 -2.80 3.04
N SER A 241 -3.26 -4.05 3.48
CA SER A 241 -2.93 -4.41 4.86
C SER A 241 -1.98 -5.60 4.87
N PHE A 242 -1.05 -5.58 5.79
CA PHE A 242 -0.15 -6.69 6.06
C PHE A 242 -0.76 -7.62 7.11
N SER A 243 -0.76 -8.93 6.87
CA SER A 243 -1.25 -9.92 7.81
C SER A 243 -0.26 -11.07 7.92
N VAL A 244 0.16 -11.38 9.14
CA VAL A 244 0.96 -12.55 9.48
C VAL A 244 0.13 -13.47 10.36
N THR A 245 0.11 -14.76 10.06
CA THR A 245 -0.45 -15.78 10.95
C THR A 245 0.70 -16.45 11.66
N VAL A 246 0.69 -16.39 12.98
CA VAL A 246 1.63 -17.14 13.83
C VAL A 246 0.87 -18.31 14.41
N GLU A 247 1.29 -19.53 14.08
CA GLU A 247 0.76 -20.73 14.71
C GLU A 247 1.47 -20.90 16.06
N ALA A 248 0.71 -20.95 17.15
CA ALA A 248 1.25 -21.25 18.47
C ALA A 248 1.27 -22.77 18.62
N ASP A 249 2.42 -23.31 18.94
CA ASP A 249 2.53 -24.71 19.38
C ASP A 249 1.90 -24.85 20.77
N LEU A 250 0.73 -25.46 20.84
CA LEU A 250 0.01 -25.69 22.08
C LEU A 250 0.53 -26.91 22.86
N THR A 251 1.52 -27.64 22.35
CA THR A 251 2.06 -28.86 22.99
C THR A 251 3.04 -28.58 24.13
N GLY A 252 3.45 -27.31 24.34
CA GLY A 252 4.14 -26.89 25.55
C GLY A 252 5.58 -27.39 25.72
N GLU A 253 6.18 -28.03 24.73
CA GLU A 253 7.62 -28.28 24.73
C GLU A 253 8.37 -27.00 24.37
N ALA A 254 9.04 -26.43 25.38
CA ALA A 254 9.96 -25.32 25.15
C ALA A 254 11.11 -25.79 24.22
N PRO A 255 11.57 -24.97 23.27
CA PRO A 255 12.78 -25.31 22.52
C PRO A 255 13.93 -25.57 23.48
N ALA A 256 14.60 -26.69 23.29
CA ALA A 256 15.80 -27.05 24.07
C ALA A 256 16.87 -25.95 23.94
N PRO A 257 17.65 -25.67 24.99
CA PRO A 257 18.62 -24.57 25.06
C PRO A 257 19.75 -24.68 24.03
#